data_614fb3e0da44ca9c4ba8f3b89b9cb0b9
#
_entry.id   614fb3e0da44ca9c4ba8f3b89b9cb0b9
#
_cell.length_a   1.000
_cell.length_b   1.000
_cell.length_c   1.000
_cell.angle_alpha   90.00
_cell.angle_beta   90.00
_cell.angle_gamma   90.00
#
_symmetry.space_group_name_H-M   'P 1'
#
loop_
_entity.id
_entity.type
_entity.pdbx_description
1 polymer ?
#
loop_
_entity_poly.entity_id
_entity_poly.type
_entity_poly.pdbx_seq_one_letter_code
_entity_poly.pdbx_strand_id
1 'polypeptide(L)'
;KKQIKTEKWYRVCLERLREADISNRAKKRQQLREFLLEHSEDELLSNLKSDYPADTLRYFQEKGYIEVWEEEVSRTQGVFDKVEKTQALDLNPEQSIAVREIVASIGQESQTFLLQGVTGSGKTEVYLQVIDRVLKMGKTAIMLVPEISLTPQMTNRFISRFGQQVAILHSGLSE
;
A
#
# COMPACT_ATOMS: atom_id res chain seq x y z
N LYS A 1 -3.41 16.36 -19.13
CA LYS A 1 -3.09 16.53 -17.68
C LYS A 1 -3.56 15.26 -16.99
N LYS A 2 -2.64 14.48 -16.43
CA LYS A 2 -2.98 13.29 -15.64
C LYS A 2 -3.79 13.74 -14.41
N GLN A 3 -5.02 13.24 -14.26
CA GLN A 3 -5.76 13.38 -13.02
C GLN A 3 -5.21 12.33 -12.03
N ILE A 4 -4.48 12.82 -11.04
CA ILE A 4 -4.07 12.00 -9.91
C ILE A 4 -5.34 11.75 -9.08
N LYS A 5 -5.70 10.48 -8.86
CA LYS A 5 -6.84 10.13 -8.01
C LYS A 5 -6.43 10.40 -6.57
N THR A 6 -7.13 11.30 -5.89
CA THR A 6 -6.97 11.56 -4.46
C THR A 6 -8.14 10.99 -3.69
N GLU A 7 -7.90 10.50 -2.49
CA GLU A 7 -8.93 10.14 -1.52
C GLU A 7 -8.86 11.10 -0.34
N LYS A 8 -10.03 11.39 0.22
CA LYS A 8 -10.14 12.24 1.41
C LYS A 8 -10.17 11.38 2.65
N TRP A 9 -9.26 11.65 3.54
CA TRP A 9 -9.14 11.03 4.85
C TRP A 9 -9.63 12.00 5.92
N TYR A 10 -9.97 11.50 7.10
CA TYR A 10 -10.27 12.32 8.25
C TYR A 10 -9.58 11.80 9.52
N ARG A 11 -9.30 12.71 10.43
CA ARG A 11 -8.80 12.46 11.78
C ARG A 11 -9.73 13.10 12.79
N VAL A 12 -10.01 12.41 13.88
CA VAL A 12 -10.85 12.91 14.96
C VAL A 12 -10.03 13.74 15.94
N CYS A 13 -10.46 14.99 16.18
CA CYS A 13 -9.91 15.84 17.22
C CYS A 13 -10.61 15.56 18.55
N LEU A 14 -10.21 14.50 19.25
CA LEU A 14 -10.88 13.98 20.44
C LEU A 14 -11.09 15.05 21.55
N GLU A 15 -10.11 15.91 21.79
CA GLU A 15 -10.21 16.96 22.82
C GLU A 15 -11.39 17.88 22.53
N ARG A 16 -11.45 18.42 21.31
CA ARG A 16 -12.54 19.31 20.87
C ARG A 16 -13.89 18.60 20.81
N LEU A 17 -13.89 17.33 20.39
CA LEU A 17 -15.10 16.55 20.26
C LEU A 17 -15.72 16.20 21.62
N ARG A 18 -14.92 15.97 22.65
CA ARG A 18 -15.40 15.72 24.03
C ARG A 18 -16.09 16.94 24.61
N GLU A 19 -15.57 18.13 24.35
CA GLU A 19 -16.13 19.42 24.83
C GLU A 19 -17.24 19.97 23.93
N ALA A 20 -17.59 19.25 22.85
CA ALA A 20 -18.56 19.70 21.86
C ALA A 20 -19.98 19.82 22.48
N ASP A 21 -20.54 21.02 22.48
CA ASP A 21 -21.92 21.26 22.78
C ASP A 21 -22.78 21.09 21.51
N ILE A 22 -23.32 19.90 21.33
CA ILE A 22 -24.20 19.58 20.20
C ILE A 22 -25.63 19.44 20.68
N SER A 23 -26.53 20.29 20.15
CA SER A 23 -27.92 20.29 20.50
C SER A 23 -28.58 18.91 20.43
N ASN A 24 -29.33 18.54 21.47
CA ASN A 24 -30.08 17.27 21.54
C ASN A 24 -31.10 17.08 20.40
N ARG A 25 -31.52 18.19 19.75
CA ARG A 25 -32.42 18.15 18.59
C ARG A 25 -31.74 17.71 17.31
N ALA A 26 -30.39 17.78 17.24
CA ALA A 26 -29.60 17.41 16.07
C ALA A 26 -29.17 15.91 16.12
N LYS A 27 -30.16 15.01 16.04
CA LYS A 27 -29.95 13.55 16.21
C LYS A 27 -28.77 12.98 15.39
N LYS A 28 -28.64 13.36 14.12
CA LYS A 28 -27.56 12.86 13.26
C LYS A 28 -26.17 13.34 13.71
N ARG A 29 -26.07 14.56 14.23
CA ARG A 29 -24.82 15.09 14.80
C ARG A 29 -24.46 14.40 16.11
N GLN A 30 -25.43 14.07 16.94
CA GLN A 30 -25.20 13.29 18.17
C GLN A 30 -24.73 11.88 17.84
N GLN A 31 -25.36 11.19 16.89
CA GLN A 31 -24.95 9.86 16.44
C GLN A 31 -23.52 9.86 15.90
N LEU A 32 -23.15 10.85 15.06
CA LEU A 32 -21.79 10.97 14.55
C LEU A 32 -20.78 11.26 15.67
N ARG A 33 -21.13 12.11 16.65
CA ARG A 33 -20.27 12.35 17.81
C ARG A 33 -19.99 11.09 18.60
N GLU A 34 -21.01 10.30 18.92
CA GLU A 34 -20.87 9.04 19.65
C GLU A 34 -19.99 8.06 18.87
N PHE A 35 -20.27 7.89 17.58
CA PHE A 35 -19.47 7.04 16.69
C PHE A 35 -17.99 7.45 16.69
N LEU A 36 -17.68 8.74 16.51
CA LEU A 36 -16.31 9.23 16.45
C LEU A 36 -15.57 9.19 17.79
N LEU A 37 -16.28 9.20 18.92
CA LEU A 37 -15.66 9.01 20.24
C LEU A 37 -15.22 7.54 20.47
N GLU A 38 -15.90 6.60 19.84
CA GLU A 38 -15.59 5.17 19.90
C GLU A 38 -14.57 4.75 18.82
N HIS A 39 -14.57 5.44 17.65
CA HIS A 39 -13.74 5.14 16.49
C HIS A 39 -12.90 6.38 16.14
N SER A 40 -11.74 6.50 16.76
CA SER A 40 -10.89 7.71 16.64
C SER A 40 -9.68 7.55 15.73
N GLU A 41 -9.57 6.44 15.03
CA GLU A 41 -8.48 6.17 14.07
C GLU A 41 -8.68 6.99 12.77
N ASP A 42 -7.57 7.27 12.07
CA ASP A 42 -7.63 7.95 10.78
C ASP A 42 -8.30 7.04 9.75
N GLU A 43 -9.36 7.51 9.10
CA GLU A 43 -10.14 6.72 8.13
C GLU A 43 -10.53 7.53 6.88
N LEU A 44 -11.02 6.80 5.86
CA LEU A 44 -11.54 7.41 4.64
C LEU A 44 -12.84 8.16 4.91
N LEU A 45 -12.90 9.43 4.50
CA LEU A 45 -14.10 10.27 4.64
C LEU A 45 -15.31 9.69 3.88
N SER A 46 -15.09 8.87 2.84
CA SER A 46 -16.15 8.18 2.11
C SER A 46 -16.96 7.24 3.01
N ASN A 47 -16.35 6.65 4.04
CA ASN A 47 -17.03 5.76 4.99
C ASN A 47 -18.09 6.51 5.78
N LEU A 48 -17.78 7.74 6.22
CA LEU A 48 -18.77 8.60 6.91
C LEU A 48 -19.86 9.12 5.96
N LYS A 49 -19.53 9.36 4.68
CA LYS A 49 -20.49 9.89 3.70
C LYS A 49 -21.62 8.92 3.37
N SER A 50 -21.42 7.62 3.56
CA SER A 50 -22.47 6.62 3.35
C SER A 50 -23.55 6.69 4.44
N ASP A 51 -23.18 7.06 5.67
CA ASP A 51 -24.04 6.95 6.84
C ASP A 51 -24.53 8.29 7.37
N TYR A 52 -23.81 9.38 7.04
CA TYR A 52 -24.10 10.72 7.54
C TYR A 52 -24.26 11.76 6.43
N PRO A 53 -25.28 12.68 6.56
CA PRO A 53 -25.51 13.74 5.59
C PRO A 53 -24.32 14.72 5.47
N ALA A 54 -24.15 15.27 4.26
CA ALA A 54 -23.04 16.17 3.94
C ALA A 54 -23.00 17.44 4.82
N ASP A 55 -24.15 17.98 5.22
CA ASP A 55 -24.24 19.13 6.12
C ASP A 55 -23.74 18.79 7.53
N THR A 56 -23.97 17.57 7.99
CA THR A 56 -23.46 17.07 9.27
C THR A 56 -21.93 16.97 9.25
N LEU A 57 -21.36 16.38 8.20
CA LEU A 57 -19.91 16.28 8.05
C LEU A 57 -19.23 17.64 7.92
N ARG A 58 -19.84 18.56 7.15
CA ARG A 58 -19.36 19.94 7.02
C ARG A 58 -19.37 20.66 8.38
N TYR A 59 -20.42 20.52 9.17
CA TYR A 59 -20.48 21.07 10.51
C TYR A 59 -19.33 20.58 11.40
N PHE A 60 -19.02 19.28 11.38
CA PHE A 60 -17.92 18.72 12.16
C PHE A 60 -16.56 19.23 11.70
N GLN A 61 -16.37 19.42 10.40
CA GLN A 61 -15.16 19.98 9.83
C GLN A 61 -15.00 21.48 10.19
N GLU A 62 -16.05 22.28 10.04
CA GLU A 62 -16.04 23.72 10.38
C GLU A 62 -15.81 23.97 11.87
N LYS A 63 -16.30 23.09 12.74
CA LYS A 63 -16.07 23.15 14.18
C LYS A 63 -14.71 22.58 14.60
N GLY A 64 -13.96 21.99 13.68
CA GLY A 64 -12.67 21.37 13.95
C GLY A 64 -12.77 20.12 14.82
N TYR A 65 -13.90 19.42 14.81
CA TYR A 65 -14.07 18.12 15.46
C TYR A 65 -13.43 17.00 14.64
N ILE A 66 -13.37 17.18 13.33
CA ILE A 66 -12.59 16.36 12.41
C ILE A 66 -11.71 17.25 11.52
N GLU A 67 -10.49 16.80 11.26
CA GLU A 67 -9.60 17.35 10.26
C GLU A 67 -9.66 16.48 9.01
N VAL A 68 -9.79 17.12 7.84
CA VAL A 68 -9.89 16.41 6.57
C VAL A 68 -8.72 16.82 5.68
N TRP A 69 -8.04 15.84 5.11
CA TRP A 69 -6.97 16.07 4.12
C TRP A 69 -7.15 15.17 2.90
N GLU A 70 -6.48 15.51 1.82
CA GLU A 70 -6.42 14.71 0.60
C GLU A 70 -5.08 13.97 0.56
N GLU A 71 -5.14 12.68 0.28
CA GLU A 71 -3.96 11.85 0.05
C GLU A 71 -4.02 11.24 -1.35
N GLU A 72 -2.89 11.22 -2.04
CA GLU A 72 -2.80 10.59 -3.34
C GLU A 72 -2.97 9.08 -3.20
N VAL A 73 -3.99 8.54 -3.87
CA VAL A 73 -4.19 7.09 -3.89
C VAL A 73 -3.13 6.46 -4.78
N SER A 74 -2.18 5.79 -4.17
CA SER A 74 -1.40 4.81 -4.92
C SER A 74 -2.36 3.73 -5.43
N ARG A 75 -2.48 3.59 -6.75
CA ARG A 75 -3.41 2.62 -7.43
C ARG A 75 -3.23 1.17 -6.97
N THR A 76 -2.23 0.91 -6.17
CA THR A 76 -1.87 -0.39 -5.61
C THR A 76 -2.39 -0.63 -4.18
N GLN A 77 -2.89 0.38 -3.48
CA GLN A 77 -3.24 0.29 -2.04
C GLN A 77 -4.31 -0.78 -1.74
N GLY A 78 -5.37 -0.87 -2.53
CA GLY A 78 -6.43 -1.88 -2.34
C GLY A 78 -6.02 -3.34 -2.62
N VAL A 79 -4.85 -3.55 -3.23
CA VAL A 79 -4.27 -4.88 -3.46
C VAL A 79 -3.42 -5.31 -2.26
N PHE A 80 -2.82 -4.36 -1.54
CA PHE A 80 -1.94 -4.63 -0.39
C PHE A 80 -2.68 -5.10 0.86
N ASP A 81 -3.89 -4.62 1.09
CA ASP A 81 -4.65 -4.90 2.33
C ASP A 81 -5.12 -6.35 2.46
N LYS A 82 -5.05 -7.13 1.37
CA LYS A 82 -5.55 -8.53 1.31
C LYS A 82 -4.47 -9.59 1.23
N VAL A 83 -3.19 -9.18 1.18
CA VAL A 83 -2.09 -10.12 0.96
C VAL A 83 -1.29 -10.30 2.24
N GLU A 84 -1.29 -11.52 2.79
CA GLU A 84 -0.47 -11.88 3.95
C GLU A 84 1.02 -11.72 3.63
N LYS A 85 1.77 -11.15 4.57
CA LYS A 85 3.22 -11.00 4.44
C LYS A 85 3.90 -12.36 4.46
N THR A 86 4.76 -12.62 3.49
CA THR A 86 5.56 -13.82 3.43
C THR A 86 7.02 -13.55 3.81
N GLN A 87 7.67 -14.57 4.39
CA GLN A 87 9.10 -14.54 4.68
C GLN A 87 9.91 -15.15 3.54
N ALA A 88 11.23 -14.91 3.55
CA ALA A 88 12.16 -15.54 2.63
C ALA A 88 12.17 -17.06 2.84
N LEU A 89 12.10 -17.79 1.75
CA LEU A 89 12.25 -19.24 1.77
C LEU A 89 13.73 -19.62 1.88
N ASP A 90 14.01 -20.77 2.44
CA ASP A 90 15.35 -21.33 2.44
C ASP A 90 15.80 -21.63 1.01
N LEU A 91 16.98 -21.16 0.67
CA LEU A 91 17.57 -21.38 -0.64
C LEU A 91 18.32 -22.71 -0.66
N ASN A 92 18.21 -23.44 -1.75
CA ASN A 92 19.12 -24.55 -2.00
C ASN A 92 20.55 -24.03 -2.30
N PRO A 93 21.58 -24.91 -2.33
CA PRO A 93 22.96 -24.48 -2.54
C PRO A 93 23.18 -23.68 -3.84
N GLU A 94 22.56 -24.08 -4.93
CA GLU A 94 22.69 -23.44 -6.25
C GLU A 94 22.04 -22.03 -6.24
N GLN A 95 20.85 -21.91 -5.67
CA GLN A 95 20.16 -20.63 -5.49
C GLN A 95 20.96 -19.68 -4.59
N SER A 96 21.55 -20.21 -3.52
CA SER A 96 22.39 -19.44 -2.59
C SER A 96 23.64 -18.89 -3.29
N ILE A 97 24.26 -19.68 -4.16
CA ILE A 97 25.39 -19.23 -4.98
C ILE A 97 24.94 -18.11 -5.91
N ALA A 98 23.84 -18.30 -6.64
CA ALA A 98 23.30 -17.29 -7.57
C ALA A 98 23.01 -15.96 -6.87
N VAL A 99 22.32 -15.98 -5.72
CA VAL A 99 22.03 -14.76 -4.95
C VAL A 99 23.33 -14.09 -4.49
N ARG A 100 24.29 -14.83 -3.97
CA ARG A 100 25.58 -14.30 -3.51
C ARG A 100 26.36 -13.62 -4.64
N GLU A 101 26.49 -14.28 -5.79
CA GLU A 101 27.21 -13.75 -6.96
C GLU A 101 26.57 -12.43 -7.46
N ILE A 102 25.22 -12.40 -7.61
CA ILE A 102 24.52 -11.22 -8.07
C ILE A 102 24.65 -10.07 -7.03
N VAL A 103 24.48 -10.37 -5.75
CA VAL A 103 24.57 -9.35 -4.68
C VAL A 103 26.00 -8.79 -4.58
N ALA A 104 27.03 -9.60 -4.77
CA ALA A 104 28.43 -9.16 -4.73
C ALA A 104 28.75 -8.18 -5.86
N SER A 105 28.04 -8.19 -6.97
CA SER A 105 28.24 -7.26 -8.10
C SER A 105 27.55 -5.91 -7.92
N ILE A 106 26.64 -5.77 -6.94
CA ILE A 106 25.88 -4.54 -6.74
C ILE A 106 26.81 -3.38 -6.34
N GLY A 107 26.78 -2.31 -7.14
CA GLY A 107 27.62 -1.13 -6.92
C GLY A 107 29.00 -1.19 -7.56
N GLN A 108 29.30 -2.27 -8.28
CA GLN A 108 30.45 -2.40 -9.16
C GLN A 108 30.09 -2.00 -10.61
N GLU A 109 30.98 -2.27 -11.56
CA GLU A 109 30.67 -2.10 -12.97
C GLU A 109 29.44 -2.93 -13.37
N SER A 110 28.70 -2.44 -14.38
CA SER A 110 27.48 -3.11 -14.86
C SER A 110 27.78 -4.54 -15.31
N GLN A 111 27.13 -5.51 -14.69
CA GLN A 111 27.26 -6.92 -14.99
C GLN A 111 25.92 -7.52 -15.37
N THR A 112 25.97 -8.52 -16.27
CA THR A 112 24.80 -9.28 -16.72
C THR A 112 24.93 -10.72 -16.22
N PHE A 113 23.87 -11.21 -15.58
CA PHE A 113 23.78 -12.61 -15.12
C PHE A 113 22.68 -13.34 -15.87
N LEU A 114 22.95 -14.55 -16.31
CA LEU A 114 21.97 -15.48 -16.88
C LEU A 114 21.59 -16.51 -15.80
N LEU A 115 20.37 -16.42 -15.26
CA LEU A 115 19.85 -17.44 -14.35
C LEU A 115 19.09 -18.50 -15.13
N GLN A 116 19.72 -19.64 -15.37
CA GLN A 116 19.14 -20.76 -16.08
C GLN A 116 18.49 -21.76 -15.11
N GLY A 117 17.32 -22.27 -15.47
CA GLY A 117 16.62 -23.29 -14.68
C GLY A 117 15.26 -23.60 -15.28
N VAL A 118 14.77 -24.82 -15.05
CA VAL A 118 13.46 -25.28 -15.52
C VAL A 118 12.32 -24.51 -14.80
N THR A 119 11.11 -24.62 -15.32
CA THR A 119 9.92 -24.09 -14.65
C THR A 119 9.76 -24.77 -13.28
N GLY A 120 9.49 -24.00 -12.23
CA GLY A 120 9.39 -24.53 -10.87
C GLY A 120 10.71 -24.70 -10.10
N SER A 121 11.88 -24.41 -10.72
CA SER A 121 13.19 -24.50 -10.04
C SER A 121 13.44 -23.43 -8.97
N GLY A 122 12.46 -22.56 -8.70
CA GLY A 122 12.58 -21.54 -7.67
C GLY A 122 13.30 -20.26 -8.09
N LYS A 123 13.48 -19.97 -9.39
CA LYS A 123 14.08 -18.73 -9.89
C LYS A 123 13.44 -17.47 -9.29
N THR A 124 12.13 -17.49 -9.10
CA THR A 124 11.40 -16.37 -8.50
C THR A 124 11.91 -16.04 -7.09
N GLU A 125 12.24 -17.04 -6.28
CA GLU A 125 12.78 -16.81 -4.94
C GLU A 125 14.18 -16.16 -4.99
N VAL A 126 15.02 -16.56 -5.97
CA VAL A 126 16.31 -15.89 -6.22
C VAL A 126 16.10 -14.41 -6.52
N TYR A 127 15.15 -14.06 -7.41
CA TYR A 127 14.84 -12.65 -7.71
C TYR A 127 14.33 -11.90 -6.46
N LEU A 128 13.42 -12.49 -5.71
CA LEU A 128 12.88 -11.88 -4.49
C LEU A 128 13.98 -11.60 -3.47
N GLN A 129 14.90 -12.52 -3.26
CA GLN A 129 15.99 -12.34 -2.29
C GLN A 129 17.06 -11.35 -2.76
N VAL A 130 17.35 -11.30 -4.05
CA VAL A 130 18.24 -10.27 -4.61
C VAL A 130 17.60 -8.88 -4.45
N ILE A 131 16.34 -8.74 -4.80
CA ILE A 131 15.60 -7.46 -4.64
C ILE A 131 15.56 -7.03 -3.17
N ASP A 132 15.31 -7.95 -2.23
CA ASP A 132 15.33 -7.66 -0.80
C ASP A 132 16.69 -7.09 -0.36
N ARG A 133 17.80 -7.65 -0.86
CA ARG A 133 19.15 -7.14 -0.57
C ARG A 133 19.38 -5.74 -1.16
N VAL A 134 18.92 -5.51 -2.40
CA VAL A 134 19.00 -4.21 -3.07
C VAL A 134 18.23 -3.14 -2.27
N LEU A 135 17.02 -3.45 -1.84
CA LEU A 135 16.19 -2.53 -1.05
C LEU A 135 16.83 -2.24 0.32
N LYS A 136 17.39 -3.24 1.00
CA LYS A 136 18.14 -3.06 2.27
C LYS A 136 19.39 -2.20 2.13
N MET A 137 19.95 -2.09 0.93
CA MET A 137 21.04 -1.16 0.62
C MET A 137 20.55 0.28 0.29
N GLY A 138 19.25 0.56 0.43
CA GLY A 138 18.66 1.85 0.09
C GLY A 138 18.58 2.12 -1.41
N LYS A 139 18.69 1.07 -2.24
CA LYS A 139 18.60 1.14 -3.70
C LYS A 139 17.22 0.70 -4.18
N THR A 140 16.95 0.87 -5.46
CA THR A 140 15.71 0.44 -6.13
C THR A 140 16.00 -0.67 -7.12
N ALA A 141 14.95 -1.46 -7.44
CA ALA A 141 15.02 -2.53 -8.43
C ALA A 141 13.89 -2.38 -9.45
N ILE A 142 14.15 -2.75 -10.69
CA ILE A 142 13.13 -2.85 -11.74
C ILE A 142 13.11 -4.30 -12.20
N MET A 143 11.93 -4.92 -12.16
CA MET A 143 11.71 -6.25 -12.70
C MET A 143 10.84 -6.17 -13.95
N LEU A 144 11.37 -6.61 -15.07
CA LEU A 144 10.64 -6.68 -16.34
C LEU A 144 10.10 -8.10 -16.51
N VAL A 145 8.82 -8.21 -16.79
CA VAL A 145 8.14 -9.48 -17.07
C VAL A 145 7.32 -9.36 -18.34
N PRO A 146 7.27 -10.40 -19.19
CA PRO A 146 6.33 -10.42 -20.30
C PRO A 146 4.89 -10.24 -19.78
N GLU A 147 4.07 -9.48 -20.48
CA GLU A 147 2.70 -9.17 -20.06
C GLU A 147 1.87 -10.43 -19.78
N ILE A 148 2.02 -11.46 -20.62
CA ILE A 148 1.39 -12.77 -20.45
C ILE A 148 1.80 -13.50 -19.16
N SER A 149 2.93 -13.13 -18.57
CA SER A 149 3.46 -13.70 -17.32
C SER A 149 3.14 -12.86 -16.10
N LEU A 150 2.58 -11.65 -16.27
CA LEU A 150 2.16 -10.78 -15.18
C LEU A 150 0.81 -11.26 -14.62
N THR A 151 0.81 -12.45 -14.06
CA THR A 151 -0.38 -13.04 -13.45
C THR A 151 -0.65 -12.45 -12.06
N PRO A 152 -1.91 -12.48 -11.57
CA PRO A 152 -2.22 -12.10 -10.20
C PRO A 152 -1.38 -12.86 -9.16
N GLN A 153 -1.10 -14.14 -9.42
CA GLN A 153 -0.27 -14.95 -8.53
C GLN A 153 1.18 -14.43 -8.45
N MET A 154 1.77 -14.03 -9.58
CA MET A 154 3.12 -13.47 -9.59
C MET A 154 3.14 -12.12 -8.87
N THR A 155 2.20 -11.24 -9.20
CA THR A 155 2.03 -9.95 -8.55
C THR A 155 1.90 -10.09 -7.04
N ASN A 156 1.04 -11.00 -6.58
CA ASN A 156 0.84 -11.26 -5.14
C ASN A 156 2.11 -11.75 -4.44
N ARG A 157 2.99 -12.49 -5.09
CA ARG A 157 4.28 -12.90 -4.51
C ARG A 157 5.19 -11.71 -4.20
N PHE A 158 5.22 -10.69 -5.08
CA PHE A 158 5.99 -9.47 -4.84
C PHE A 158 5.33 -8.61 -3.76
N ILE A 159 4.02 -8.44 -3.83
CA ILE A 159 3.27 -7.66 -2.83
C ILE A 159 3.38 -8.30 -1.44
N SER A 160 3.24 -9.61 -1.31
CA SER A 160 3.38 -10.31 -0.02
C SER A 160 4.77 -10.20 0.58
N ARG A 161 5.81 -10.04 -0.26
CA ARG A 161 7.19 -9.89 0.20
C ARG A 161 7.56 -8.45 0.54
N PHE A 162 7.15 -7.49 -0.28
CA PHE A 162 7.63 -6.10 -0.23
C PHE A 162 6.54 -5.07 0.12
N GLY A 163 5.27 -5.47 0.14
CA GLY A 163 4.17 -4.61 0.51
C GLY A 163 4.08 -3.36 -0.36
N GLN A 164 3.94 -2.21 0.28
CA GLN A 164 3.77 -0.90 -0.37
C GLN A 164 5.02 -0.40 -1.14
N GLN A 165 6.15 -1.10 -1.07
CA GLN A 165 7.34 -0.76 -1.84
C GLN A 165 7.25 -1.23 -3.32
N VAL A 166 6.18 -1.96 -3.69
CA VAL A 166 5.96 -2.45 -5.05
C VAL A 166 5.11 -1.48 -5.85
N ALA A 167 5.60 -1.03 -6.99
CA ALA A 167 4.81 -0.37 -8.01
C ALA A 167 4.67 -1.28 -9.23
N ILE A 168 3.46 -1.44 -9.74
CA ILE A 168 3.15 -2.29 -10.89
C ILE A 168 2.74 -1.40 -12.05
N LEU A 169 3.38 -1.59 -13.20
CA LEU A 169 3.10 -0.87 -14.44
C LEU A 169 2.83 -1.88 -15.55
N HIS A 170 1.69 -1.78 -16.21
CA HIS A 170 1.33 -2.59 -17.38
C HIS A 170 0.34 -1.83 -18.29
N SER A 171 0.20 -2.27 -19.54
CA SER A 171 -0.63 -1.62 -20.55
C SER A 171 -2.14 -1.56 -20.22
N GLY A 172 -2.63 -2.47 -19.40
CA GLY A 172 -4.03 -2.50 -18.96
C GLY A 172 -4.36 -1.56 -17.79
N LEU A 173 -3.39 -0.79 -17.28
CA LEU A 173 -3.68 0.29 -16.35
C LEU A 173 -4.16 1.49 -17.18
N SER A 174 -5.45 1.82 -17.06
CA SER A 174 -6.00 3.06 -17.66
C SER A 174 -5.22 4.28 -17.17
N GLU A 175 -4.88 5.16 -18.12
CA GLU A 175 -4.27 6.46 -17.84
C GLU A 175 -5.12 7.31 -16.86
#